data_93de6810b5d8942f64bbef714c760e99
#
_entry.id   93de6810b5d8942f64bbef714c760e99
#
_cell.length_a   1.000
_cell.length_b   1.000
_cell.length_c   1.000
_cell.angle_alpha   90.00
_cell.angle_beta   90.00
_cell.angle_gamma   90.00
#
_symmetry.space_group_name_H-M   'P 1'
#
loop_
_entity.id
_entity.type
_entity.pdbx_description
1 polymer ?
#
loop_
_entity_poly.entity_id
_entity_poly.type
_entity_poly.pdbx_seq_one_letter_code
_entity_poly.pdbx_strand_id
1 'polypeptide(L)'
;MNLLKGLNNKQLEAVEHFGSPLLVLAGAGSGKTKVLTTKIAYAVLEKNVSEYEILAITFTNKAGKEMKERIENIFNRDISNMWIGTFHSICSKILRFNIEKIGYSNNFTIYDRDDQKLVLKEIFKQNPTWETVLGEYKNAVIGIISDAKAKNVNPNEFSKYFSFGNNTDVVEKIYRKYEEILTKNNALDFDDLIFKTIELFKKSPEVLEYYSEKF
;
A
#
# COMPACT_ATOMS: atom_id res chain seq x y z
N MET A 1 -21.91 14.21 -24.06
CA MET A 1 -22.22 14.48 -22.63
C MET A 1 -21.38 15.70 -22.22
N ASN A 2 -21.96 16.73 -21.61
CA ASN A 2 -21.12 17.87 -21.16
C ASN A 2 -20.51 17.50 -19.79
N LEU A 3 -19.31 16.96 -19.80
CA LEU A 3 -18.58 16.46 -18.64
C LEU A 3 -18.37 17.52 -17.55
N LEU A 4 -18.21 18.78 -17.94
CA LEU A 4 -17.91 19.90 -17.04
C LEU A 4 -19.16 20.59 -16.47
N LYS A 5 -20.37 20.19 -16.94
CA LYS A 5 -21.62 20.78 -16.47
C LYS A 5 -21.82 20.58 -14.96
N GLY A 6 -22.14 21.67 -14.27
CA GLY A 6 -22.42 21.65 -12.82
C GLY A 6 -21.17 21.63 -11.95
N LEU A 7 -20.00 21.97 -12.48
CA LEU A 7 -18.82 22.35 -11.72
C LEU A 7 -18.84 23.89 -11.47
N ASN A 8 -18.40 24.30 -10.29
CA ASN A 8 -18.10 25.71 -10.04
C ASN A 8 -16.70 26.07 -10.60
N ASN A 9 -16.37 27.37 -10.63
CA ASN A 9 -15.13 27.86 -11.25
C ASN A 9 -13.87 27.21 -10.65
N LYS A 10 -13.81 27.00 -9.32
CA LYS A 10 -12.66 26.36 -8.66
C LYS A 10 -12.56 24.86 -8.93
N GLN A 11 -13.70 24.19 -9.04
CA GLN A 11 -13.76 22.79 -9.45
C GLN A 11 -13.33 22.62 -10.91
N LEU A 12 -13.77 23.53 -11.79
CA LEU A 12 -13.39 23.53 -13.19
C LEU A 12 -11.87 23.77 -13.35
N GLU A 13 -11.32 24.77 -12.67
CA GLU A 13 -9.88 25.04 -12.63
C GLU A 13 -9.08 23.79 -12.22
N ALA A 14 -9.53 23.07 -11.18
CA ALA A 14 -8.88 21.85 -10.72
C ALA A 14 -8.97 20.69 -11.73
N VAL A 15 -10.10 20.55 -12.43
CA VAL A 15 -10.28 19.50 -13.45
C VAL A 15 -9.40 19.78 -14.68
N GLU A 16 -9.31 21.02 -15.11
CA GLU A 16 -8.57 21.41 -16.33
C GLU A 16 -7.06 21.58 -16.11
N HIS A 17 -6.60 21.57 -14.84
CA HIS A 17 -5.17 21.70 -14.53
C HIS A 17 -4.39 20.46 -14.91
N PHE A 18 -3.37 20.59 -15.77
CA PHE A 18 -2.42 19.54 -16.18
C PHE A 18 -1.00 20.11 -16.26
N GLY A 19 -0.01 19.23 -16.31
CA GLY A 19 1.40 19.57 -16.55
C GLY A 19 2.19 19.93 -15.30
N SER A 20 1.54 20.03 -14.11
CA SER A 20 2.23 20.21 -12.83
C SER A 20 1.43 19.60 -11.67
N PRO A 21 2.08 19.30 -10.53
CA PRO A 21 1.38 18.84 -9.33
C PRO A 21 0.31 19.85 -8.87
N LEU A 22 -0.84 19.33 -8.46
CA LEU A 22 -1.97 20.11 -7.95
C LEU A 22 -2.38 19.62 -6.56
N LEU A 23 -2.39 20.49 -5.57
CA LEU A 23 -2.98 20.24 -4.26
C LEU A 23 -4.35 20.93 -4.16
N VAL A 24 -5.41 20.17 -3.92
CA VAL A 24 -6.77 20.67 -3.73
C VAL A 24 -7.17 20.59 -2.26
N LEU A 25 -7.28 21.72 -1.59
CA LEU A 25 -7.78 21.84 -0.22
C LEU A 25 -9.27 22.09 -0.23
N ALA A 26 -10.04 21.18 0.33
CA ALA A 26 -11.50 21.24 0.26
C ALA A 26 -12.18 20.60 1.48
N GLY A 27 -13.18 21.27 2.05
CA GLY A 27 -13.95 20.79 3.19
C GLY A 27 -14.84 19.58 2.89
N ALA A 28 -15.46 19.02 3.91
CA ALA A 28 -16.46 17.96 3.73
C ALA A 28 -17.64 18.48 2.89
N GLY A 29 -18.19 17.65 2.01
CA GLY A 29 -19.30 18.04 1.13
C GLY A 29 -18.98 18.97 -0.04
N SER A 30 -17.74 19.44 -0.18
CA SER A 30 -17.33 20.37 -1.25
C SER A 30 -17.25 19.75 -2.65
N GLY A 31 -17.52 18.46 -2.79
CA GLY A 31 -17.47 17.76 -4.08
C GLY A 31 -16.08 17.26 -4.50
N LYS A 32 -15.14 17.07 -3.58
CA LYS A 32 -13.78 16.52 -3.86
C LYS A 32 -13.80 15.28 -4.76
N THR A 33 -14.62 14.30 -4.41
CA THR A 33 -14.74 13.07 -5.21
C THR A 33 -15.28 13.34 -6.60
N LYS A 34 -16.25 14.28 -6.74
CA LYS A 34 -16.76 14.71 -8.05
C LYS A 34 -15.64 15.32 -8.89
N VAL A 35 -14.84 16.22 -8.33
CA VAL A 35 -13.71 16.84 -9.03
C VAL A 35 -12.72 15.77 -9.51
N LEU A 36 -12.34 14.83 -8.64
CA LEU A 36 -11.38 13.78 -8.96
C LEU A 36 -11.89 12.85 -10.07
N THR A 37 -13.12 12.36 -9.96
CA THR A 37 -13.70 11.47 -10.98
C THR A 37 -13.93 12.18 -12.31
N THR A 38 -14.33 13.48 -12.26
CA THR A 38 -14.45 14.29 -13.47
C THR A 38 -13.09 14.56 -14.11
N LYS A 39 -12.04 14.82 -13.31
CA LYS A 39 -10.67 15.01 -13.82
C LYS A 39 -10.15 13.76 -14.52
N ILE A 40 -10.38 12.57 -13.94
CA ILE A 40 -10.01 11.30 -14.57
C ILE A 40 -10.73 11.13 -15.91
N ALA A 41 -12.04 11.38 -15.93
CA ALA A 41 -12.82 11.31 -17.17
C ALA A 41 -12.37 12.34 -18.20
N TYR A 42 -12.07 13.56 -17.77
CA TYR A 42 -11.55 14.62 -18.63
C TYR A 42 -10.17 14.27 -19.21
N ALA A 43 -9.29 13.66 -18.41
CA ALA A 43 -7.98 13.18 -18.88
C ALA A 43 -8.13 12.19 -20.04
N VAL A 44 -9.04 11.23 -19.89
CA VAL A 44 -9.26 10.19 -20.93
C VAL A 44 -9.99 10.75 -22.16
N LEU A 45 -11.09 11.47 -21.95
CA LEU A 45 -12.00 11.84 -23.05
C LEU A 45 -11.53 13.09 -23.81
N GLU A 46 -10.89 14.03 -23.14
CA GLU A 46 -10.53 15.33 -23.72
C GLU A 46 -9.01 15.50 -23.90
N LYS A 47 -8.20 14.80 -23.12
CA LYS A 47 -6.73 14.84 -23.20
C LYS A 47 -6.11 13.60 -23.84
N ASN A 48 -6.91 12.61 -24.20
CA ASN A 48 -6.49 11.34 -24.82
C ASN A 48 -5.45 10.58 -23.97
N VAL A 49 -5.49 10.72 -22.63
CA VAL A 49 -4.67 9.93 -21.72
C VAL A 49 -5.20 8.50 -21.72
N SER A 50 -4.30 7.54 -21.84
CA SER A 50 -4.67 6.12 -21.79
C SER A 50 -5.18 5.73 -20.40
N GLU A 51 -6.23 4.91 -20.35
CA GLU A 51 -6.75 4.35 -19.08
C GLU A 51 -5.69 3.53 -18.33
N TYR A 52 -4.74 2.93 -19.06
CA TYR A 52 -3.63 2.16 -18.48
C TYR A 52 -2.58 3.02 -17.77
N GLU A 53 -2.57 4.33 -18.05
CA GLU A 53 -1.63 5.33 -17.48
C GLU A 53 -2.23 6.06 -16.27
N ILE A 54 -3.46 5.69 -15.86
CA ILE A 54 -4.12 6.34 -14.73
C ILE A 54 -3.98 5.48 -13.47
N LEU A 55 -3.37 6.09 -12.45
CA LEU A 55 -3.30 5.59 -11.09
C LEU A 55 -4.13 6.48 -10.16
N ALA A 56 -5.21 5.94 -9.61
CA ALA A 56 -6.07 6.64 -8.65
C ALA A 56 -6.08 5.92 -7.31
N ILE A 57 -5.57 6.58 -6.28
CA ILE A 57 -5.40 5.97 -4.94
C ILE A 57 -6.39 6.59 -3.95
N THR A 58 -7.01 5.73 -3.15
CA THR A 58 -7.90 6.11 -2.07
C THR A 58 -7.41 5.53 -0.74
N PHE A 59 -7.90 6.08 0.37
CA PHE A 59 -7.54 5.56 1.68
C PHE A 59 -8.31 4.29 2.06
N THR A 60 -9.57 4.15 1.64
CA THR A 60 -10.43 3.01 1.98
C THR A 60 -10.92 2.26 0.75
N ASN A 61 -11.14 0.94 0.88
CA ASN A 61 -11.71 0.12 -0.18
C ASN A 61 -13.11 0.63 -0.61
N LYS A 62 -13.90 1.12 0.34
CA LYS A 62 -15.22 1.71 0.05
C LYS A 62 -15.08 2.92 -0.88
N ALA A 63 -14.16 3.86 -0.57
CA ALA A 63 -13.93 5.01 -1.42
C ALA A 63 -13.39 4.62 -2.82
N GLY A 64 -12.53 3.61 -2.89
CA GLY A 64 -12.03 3.08 -4.17
C GLY A 64 -13.16 2.50 -5.02
N LYS A 65 -14.06 1.72 -4.41
CA LYS A 65 -15.23 1.15 -5.09
C LYS A 65 -16.18 2.24 -5.57
N GLU A 66 -16.53 3.20 -4.71
CA GLU A 66 -17.38 4.34 -5.10
C GLU A 66 -16.76 5.18 -6.23
N MET A 67 -15.46 5.37 -6.21
CA MET A 67 -14.74 6.06 -7.29
C MET A 67 -14.85 5.30 -8.60
N LYS A 68 -14.61 4.00 -8.57
CA LYS A 68 -14.70 3.13 -9.74
C LYS A 68 -16.11 3.18 -10.33
N GLU A 69 -17.15 2.95 -9.53
CA GLU A 69 -18.55 2.99 -9.96
C GLU A 69 -18.93 4.34 -10.60
N ARG A 70 -18.47 5.45 -10.04
CA ARG A 70 -18.73 6.78 -10.61
C ARG A 70 -18.05 6.98 -11.97
N ILE A 71 -16.84 6.50 -12.13
CA ILE A 71 -16.11 6.61 -13.40
C ILE A 71 -16.75 5.68 -14.45
N GLU A 72 -17.12 4.45 -14.09
CA GLU A 72 -17.88 3.53 -14.95
C GLU A 72 -19.18 4.15 -15.45
N ASN A 73 -19.92 4.82 -14.56
CA ASN A 73 -21.14 5.52 -14.94
C ASN A 73 -20.89 6.68 -15.94
N ILE A 74 -19.76 7.40 -15.80
CA ILE A 74 -19.40 8.46 -16.75
C ILE A 74 -19.05 7.89 -18.11
N PHE A 75 -18.29 6.79 -18.15
CA PHE A 75 -17.87 6.15 -19.39
C PHE A 75 -18.94 5.23 -19.99
N ASN A 76 -19.93 4.84 -19.21
CA ASN A 76 -20.94 3.83 -19.57
C ASN A 76 -20.31 2.52 -20.05
N ARG A 77 -19.19 2.12 -19.46
CA ARG A 77 -18.47 0.87 -19.73
C ARG A 77 -17.57 0.46 -18.56
N ASP A 78 -17.10 -0.79 -18.57
CA ASP A 78 -16.09 -1.27 -17.62
C ASP A 78 -14.76 -0.52 -17.76
N ILE A 79 -14.12 -0.26 -16.62
CA ILE A 79 -12.83 0.40 -16.50
C ILE A 79 -11.81 -0.47 -15.74
N SER A 80 -11.92 -1.77 -15.85
CA SER A 80 -11.02 -2.72 -15.16
C SER A 80 -9.54 -2.51 -15.47
N ASN A 81 -9.24 -1.84 -16.59
CA ASN A 81 -7.87 -1.49 -17.00
C ASN A 81 -7.24 -0.37 -16.16
N MET A 82 -8.03 0.48 -15.53
CA MET A 82 -7.52 1.54 -14.66
C MET A 82 -7.01 0.98 -13.34
N TRP A 83 -5.98 1.59 -12.81
CA TRP A 83 -5.44 1.25 -11.50
C TRP A 83 -6.09 2.12 -10.43
N ILE A 84 -7.25 1.67 -9.93
CA ILE A 84 -8.03 2.35 -8.91
C ILE A 84 -8.12 1.48 -7.66
N GLY A 85 -7.68 1.99 -6.51
CA GLY A 85 -7.72 1.23 -5.27
C GLY A 85 -7.05 1.93 -4.09
N THR A 86 -6.82 1.18 -3.02
CA THR A 86 -6.03 1.66 -1.87
C THR A 86 -4.54 1.46 -2.13
N PHE A 87 -3.68 2.15 -1.36
CA PHE A 87 -2.23 1.90 -1.40
C PHE A 87 -1.90 0.40 -1.31
N HIS A 88 -2.49 -0.31 -0.36
CA HIS A 88 -2.26 -1.74 -0.18
C HIS A 88 -2.68 -2.57 -1.39
N SER A 89 -3.83 -2.27 -1.99
CA SER A 89 -4.30 -3.01 -3.17
C SER A 89 -3.43 -2.76 -4.41
N ILE A 90 -2.97 -1.53 -4.59
CA ILE A 90 -2.03 -1.17 -5.66
C ILE A 90 -0.67 -1.85 -5.43
N CYS A 91 -0.11 -1.76 -4.23
CA CYS A 91 1.14 -2.45 -3.87
C CYS A 91 1.02 -3.97 -4.05
N SER A 92 -0.07 -4.57 -3.59
CA SER A 92 -0.34 -6.00 -3.81
C SER A 92 -0.33 -6.35 -5.29
N LYS A 93 -0.95 -5.52 -6.15
CA LYS A 93 -0.96 -5.73 -7.60
C LYS A 93 0.46 -5.62 -8.20
N ILE A 94 1.26 -4.63 -7.79
CA ILE A 94 2.66 -4.48 -8.21
C ILE A 94 3.48 -5.71 -7.80
N LEU A 95 3.33 -6.16 -6.55
CA LEU A 95 4.02 -7.34 -6.04
C LEU A 95 3.63 -8.62 -6.79
N ARG A 96 2.34 -8.84 -7.10
CA ARG A 96 1.91 -9.99 -7.90
C ARG A 96 2.62 -10.11 -9.25
N PHE A 97 3.02 -8.99 -9.85
CA PHE A 97 3.72 -8.99 -11.14
C PHE A 97 5.26 -9.08 -11.00
N ASN A 98 5.85 -8.71 -9.86
CA ASN A 98 7.30 -8.47 -9.82
C ASN A 98 8.02 -9.05 -8.59
N ILE A 99 7.31 -9.63 -7.62
CA ILE A 99 7.88 -10.02 -6.32
C ILE A 99 8.96 -11.10 -6.42
N GLU A 100 9.00 -11.86 -7.51
CA GLU A 100 10.02 -12.86 -7.78
C GLU A 100 11.43 -12.25 -7.79
N LYS A 101 11.56 -10.97 -8.14
CA LYS A 101 12.81 -10.21 -8.10
C LYS A 101 13.37 -10.00 -6.69
N ILE A 102 12.56 -10.21 -5.67
CA ILE A 102 12.98 -10.14 -4.25
C ILE A 102 12.84 -11.46 -3.51
N GLY A 103 12.69 -12.57 -4.25
CA GLY A 103 12.81 -13.94 -3.72
C GLY A 103 11.52 -14.58 -3.21
N TYR A 104 10.36 -14.03 -3.55
CA TYR A 104 9.06 -14.66 -3.28
C TYR A 104 8.43 -15.20 -4.56
N SER A 105 7.44 -16.09 -4.43
CA SER A 105 6.60 -16.48 -5.57
C SER A 105 5.40 -15.53 -5.67
N ASN A 106 4.93 -15.29 -6.89
CA ASN A 106 3.84 -14.35 -7.17
C ASN A 106 2.47 -14.78 -6.58
N ASN A 107 2.31 -16.05 -6.20
CA ASN A 107 1.12 -16.61 -5.55
C ASN A 107 1.16 -16.50 -4.01
N PHE A 108 1.92 -15.56 -3.45
CA PHE A 108 2.05 -15.37 -2.00
C PHE A 108 0.70 -15.24 -1.30
N THR A 109 0.64 -15.70 -0.04
CA THR A 109 -0.52 -15.53 0.84
C THR A 109 -0.39 -14.22 1.64
N ILE A 110 -1.50 -13.55 1.90
CA ILE A 110 -1.52 -12.36 2.78
C ILE A 110 -2.05 -12.81 4.14
N TYR A 111 -1.21 -12.69 5.16
CA TYR A 111 -1.53 -13.03 6.54
C TYR A 111 -2.28 -11.89 7.22
N ASP A 112 -3.37 -12.26 7.89
CA ASP A 112 -4.11 -11.34 8.75
C ASP A 112 -3.52 -11.29 10.18
N ARG A 113 -4.19 -10.56 11.09
CA ARG A 113 -3.74 -10.43 12.49
C ARG A 113 -3.74 -11.75 13.25
N ASP A 114 -4.61 -12.66 12.94
CA ASP A 114 -4.68 -13.95 13.63
C ASP A 114 -3.59 -14.89 13.11
N ASP A 115 -3.30 -14.88 11.82
CA ASP A 115 -2.15 -15.55 11.24
C ASP A 115 -0.83 -15.04 11.84
N GLN A 116 -0.67 -13.71 11.98
CA GLN A 116 0.50 -13.10 12.63
C GLN A 116 0.69 -13.60 14.08
N LYS A 117 -0.41 -13.71 14.85
CA LYS A 117 -0.37 -14.26 16.22
C LYS A 117 0.04 -15.72 16.24
N LEU A 118 -0.38 -16.53 15.25
CA LEU A 118 0.03 -17.93 15.13
C LEU A 118 1.53 -18.02 14.85
N VAL A 119 2.08 -17.18 13.98
CA VAL A 119 3.53 -17.10 13.74
C VAL A 119 4.28 -16.76 15.03
N LEU A 120 3.83 -15.75 15.79
CA LEU A 120 4.49 -15.42 17.08
C LEU A 120 4.39 -16.57 18.08
N LYS A 121 3.26 -17.25 18.15
CA LYS A 121 3.09 -18.42 19.02
C LYS A 121 4.08 -19.52 18.66
N GLU A 122 4.32 -19.76 17.38
CA GLU A 122 5.33 -20.72 16.93
C GLU A 122 6.74 -20.28 17.34
N ILE A 123 7.08 -19.00 17.17
CA ILE A 123 8.39 -18.45 17.58
C ILE A 123 8.62 -18.64 19.08
N PHE A 124 7.64 -18.32 19.92
CA PHE A 124 7.73 -18.49 21.36
C PHE A 124 7.81 -19.96 21.78
N LYS A 125 7.07 -20.85 21.09
CA LYS A 125 7.19 -22.30 21.34
C LYS A 125 8.60 -22.82 21.08
N GLN A 126 9.27 -22.32 20.05
CA GLN A 126 10.66 -22.66 19.73
C GLN A 126 11.68 -21.99 20.66
N ASN A 127 11.33 -20.86 21.28
CA ASN A 127 12.19 -20.04 22.13
C ASN A 127 11.47 -19.57 23.41
N PRO A 128 11.16 -20.48 24.36
CA PRO A 128 10.34 -20.15 25.54
C PRO A 128 10.93 -19.03 26.41
N THR A 129 12.25 -18.91 26.44
CA THR A 129 12.95 -17.87 27.21
C THR A 129 12.64 -16.46 26.71
N TRP A 130 12.36 -16.28 25.41
CA TRP A 130 12.03 -14.96 24.84
C TRP A 130 10.67 -14.48 25.36
N GLU A 131 9.71 -15.37 25.48
CA GLU A 131 8.40 -15.03 26.04
C GLU A 131 8.52 -14.57 27.50
N THR A 132 9.35 -15.25 28.28
CA THR A 132 9.61 -14.90 29.69
C THR A 132 10.34 -13.56 29.82
N VAL A 133 11.35 -13.31 28.99
CA VAL A 133 12.13 -12.05 28.97
C VAL A 133 11.25 -10.88 28.60
N LEU A 134 10.36 -11.02 27.61
CA LEU A 134 9.46 -9.97 27.17
C LEU A 134 8.38 -9.62 28.21
N GLY A 135 7.92 -10.62 29.00
CA GLY A 135 6.84 -10.41 29.96
C GLY A 135 5.59 -9.78 29.31
N GLU A 136 5.19 -8.62 29.79
CA GLU A 136 4.01 -7.92 29.27
C GLU A 136 4.17 -7.42 27.83
N TYR A 137 5.40 -7.16 27.35
CA TYR A 137 5.67 -6.69 25.99
C TYR A 137 5.37 -7.73 24.90
N LYS A 138 5.22 -9.02 25.25
CA LYS A 138 4.93 -10.08 24.27
C LYS A 138 3.72 -9.77 23.40
N ASN A 139 2.69 -9.16 23.96
CA ASN A 139 1.47 -8.82 23.24
C ASN A 139 1.64 -7.61 22.31
N ALA A 140 2.66 -6.79 22.55
CA ALA A 140 2.96 -5.60 21.75
C ALA A 140 3.88 -5.89 20.55
N VAL A 141 4.53 -7.06 20.50
CA VAL A 141 5.56 -7.38 19.49
C VAL A 141 5.06 -7.21 18.05
N ILE A 142 3.83 -7.64 17.74
CA ILE A 142 3.26 -7.45 16.39
C ILE A 142 3.15 -5.95 16.06
N GLY A 143 2.70 -5.14 17.02
CA GLY A 143 2.63 -3.68 16.85
C GLY A 143 4.01 -3.06 16.64
N ILE A 144 5.00 -3.52 17.39
CA ILE A 144 6.39 -3.05 17.25
C ILE A 144 6.97 -3.39 15.87
N ILE A 145 6.73 -4.62 15.38
CA ILE A 145 7.13 -5.04 14.02
C ILE A 145 6.41 -4.18 12.97
N SER A 146 5.10 -3.95 13.13
CA SER A 146 4.31 -3.09 12.26
C SER A 146 4.87 -1.66 12.19
N ASP A 147 5.21 -1.08 13.35
CA ASP A 147 5.83 0.24 13.43
C ASP A 147 7.21 0.28 12.74
N ALA A 148 8.01 -0.77 12.87
CA ALA A 148 9.29 -0.88 12.19
C ALA A 148 9.11 -0.93 10.66
N LYS A 149 8.19 -1.75 10.16
CA LYS A 149 7.84 -1.83 8.73
C LYS A 149 7.33 -0.48 8.21
N ALA A 150 6.45 0.19 8.95
CA ALA A 150 5.92 1.50 8.59
C ALA A 150 7.02 2.58 8.47
N LYS A 151 8.08 2.47 9.27
CA LYS A 151 9.27 3.33 9.20
C LYS A 151 10.33 2.84 8.21
N ASN A 152 10.02 1.81 7.45
CA ASN A 152 10.94 1.16 6.50
C ASN A 152 12.25 0.68 7.15
N VAL A 153 12.14 0.16 8.37
CA VAL A 153 13.25 -0.40 9.15
C VAL A 153 13.17 -1.93 9.07
N ASN A 154 14.20 -2.55 8.51
CA ASN A 154 14.33 -4.01 8.45
C ASN A 154 14.92 -4.58 9.75
N PRO A 155 14.84 -5.93 9.97
CA PRO A 155 15.35 -6.53 11.21
C PRO A 155 16.82 -6.25 11.51
N ASN A 156 17.69 -6.06 10.49
CA ASN A 156 19.13 -5.81 10.70
C ASN A 156 19.45 -4.39 11.16
N GLU A 157 18.51 -3.48 11.01
CA GLU A 157 18.65 -2.07 11.40
C GLU A 157 17.79 -1.72 12.60
N PHE A 158 17.04 -2.69 13.14
CA PHE A 158 16.03 -2.46 14.17
C PHE A 158 16.58 -1.73 15.39
N SER A 159 17.67 -2.20 15.97
CA SER A 159 18.30 -1.62 17.16
C SER A 159 18.86 -0.21 16.98
N LYS A 160 19.05 0.26 15.74
CA LYS A 160 19.45 1.65 15.46
C LYS A 160 18.31 2.66 15.65
N TYR A 161 17.08 2.22 15.43
CA TYR A 161 15.89 3.09 15.38
C TYR A 161 14.90 2.84 16.51
N PHE A 162 14.99 1.67 17.16
CA PHE A 162 14.10 1.25 18.23
C PHE A 162 14.87 0.84 19.47
N SER A 163 14.38 1.25 20.64
CA SER A 163 14.97 0.88 21.93
C SER A 163 13.87 0.51 22.93
N PHE A 164 13.98 -0.68 23.50
CA PHE A 164 13.10 -1.23 24.52
C PHE A 164 13.91 -1.67 25.76
N GLY A 165 14.98 -0.93 26.07
CA GLY A 165 15.91 -1.29 27.12
C GLY A 165 16.55 -2.67 26.88
N ASN A 166 16.57 -3.52 27.90
CA ASN A 166 17.15 -4.86 27.82
C ASN A 166 16.38 -5.81 26.86
N ASN A 167 15.20 -5.43 26.41
CA ASN A 167 14.36 -6.26 25.53
C ASN A 167 14.63 -6.01 24.03
N THR A 168 15.40 -4.98 23.68
CA THR A 168 15.62 -4.59 22.27
C THR A 168 16.19 -5.72 21.45
N ASP A 169 17.21 -6.41 21.93
CA ASP A 169 17.87 -7.53 21.26
C ASP A 169 16.92 -8.74 21.04
N VAL A 170 16.07 -9.00 22.03
CA VAL A 170 15.06 -10.08 21.91
C VAL A 170 14.01 -9.75 20.88
N VAL A 171 13.51 -8.50 20.85
CA VAL A 171 12.53 -8.05 19.86
C VAL A 171 13.13 -8.11 18.44
N GLU A 172 14.37 -7.67 18.26
CA GLU A 172 15.08 -7.78 16.97
C GLU A 172 15.18 -9.24 16.49
N LYS A 173 15.55 -10.16 17.39
CA LYS A 173 15.62 -11.59 17.08
C LYS A 173 14.25 -12.16 16.69
N ILE A 174 13.19 -11.76 17.38
CA ILE A 174 11.83 -12.17 17.07
C ILE A 174 11.41 -11.61 15.70
N TYR A 175 11.69 -10.34 15.43
CA TYR A 175 11.38 -9.72 14.14
C TYR A 175 12.10 -10.45 12.99
N ARG A 176 13.39 -10.75 13.15
CA ARG A 176 14.15 -11.55 12.18
C ARG A 176 13.52 -12.92 11.94
N LYS A 177 13.16 -13.63 13.04
CA LYS A 177 12.54 -14.94 12.94
C LYS A 177 11.15 -14.91 12.31
N TYR A 178 10.39 -13.85 12.59
CA TYR A 178 9.11 -13.58 11.99
C TYR A 178 9.22 -13.44 10.46
N GLU A 179 10.15 -12.62 9.96
CA GLU A 179 10.42 -12.46 8.53
C GLU A 179 10.89 -13.78 7.87
N GLU A 180 11.73 -14.56 8.55
CA GLU A 180 12.15 -15.87 8.06
C GLU A 180 10.97 -16.83 7.85
N ILE A 181 10.04 -16.87 8.81
CA ILE A 181 8.85 -17.74 8.72
C ILE A 181 7.92 -17.25 7.60
N LEU A 182 7.66 -15.97 7.49
CA LEU A 182 6.86 -15.43 6.40
C LEU A 182 7.48 -15.75 5.04
N THR A 183 8.78 -15.53 4.88
CA THR A 183 9.50 -15.83 3.63
C THR A 183 9.42 -17.33 3.29
N LYS A 184 9.67 -18.21 4.29
CA LYS A 184 9.59 -19.66 4.10
C LYS A 184 8.19 -20.12 3.66
N ASN A 185 7.15 -19.49 4.18
CA ASN A 185 5.76 -19.80 3.87
C ASN A 185 5.26 -19.11 2.60
N ASN A 186 6.10 -18.37 1.90
CA ASN A 186 5.70 -17.50 0.80
C ASN A 186 4.49 -16.62 1.19
N ALA A 187 4.61 -15.97 2.35
CA ALA A 187 3.56 -15.15 2.93
C ALA A 187 4.05 -13.72 3.15
N LEU A 188 3.15 -12.78 3.06
CA LEU A 188 3.32 -11.36 3.42
C LEU A 188 2.26 -11.01 4.46
N ASP A 189 2.59 -10.17 5.42
CA ASP A 189 1.54 -9.52 6.21
C ASP A 189 1.02 -8.24 5.53
N PHE A 190 0.06 -7.59 6.15
CA PHE A 190 -0.56 -6.40 5.56
C PHE A 190 0.43 -5.23 5.42
N ASP A 191 1.34 -5.08 6.38
CA ASP A 191 2.37 -4.04 6.35
C ASP A 191 3.41 -4.33 5.25
N ASP A 192 3.68 -5.61 4.97
CA ASP A 192 4.59 -6.04 3.91
C ASP A 192 4.14 -5.59 2.52
N LEU A 193 2.87 -5.40 2.28
CA LEU A 193 2.40 -4.97 0.95
C LEU A 193 3.06 -3.65 0.54
N ILE A 194 3.22 -2.71 1.47
CA ILE A 194 3.93 -1.45 1.21
C ILE A 194 5.44 -1.63 1.39
N PHE A 195 5.86 -2.25 2.48
CA PHE A 195 7.26 -2.44 2.81
C PHE A 195 8.03 -3.19 1.71
N LYS A 196 7.50 -4.32 1.23
CA LYS A 196 8.11 -5.13 0.15
C LYS A 196 8.02 -4.45 -1.22
N THR A 197 7.03 -3.59 -1.46
CA THR A 197 6.99 -2.77 -2.68
C THR A 197 8.14 -1.75 -2.68
N ILE A 198 8.43 -1.12 -1.55
CA ILE A 198 9.58 -0.22 -1.41
C ILE A 198 10.90 -1.00 -1.57
N GLU A 199 11.00 -2.20 -0.98
CA GLU A 199 12.16 -3.09 -1.13
C GLU A 199 12.36 -3.48 -2.60
N LEU A 200 11.29 -3.86 -3.30
CA LEU A 200 11.29 -4.19 -4.72
C LEU A 200 11.84 -3.03 -5.56
N PHE A 201 11.32 -1.82 -5.36
CA PHE A 201 11.77 -0.64 -6.10
C PHE A 201 13.23 -0.28 -5.84
N LYS A 202 13.73 -0.51 -4.62
CA LYS A 202 15.15 -0.31 -4.28
C LYS A 202 16.07 -1.36 -4.93
N LYS A 203 15.63 -2.62 -4.97
CA LYS A 203 16.42 -3.74 -5.51
C LYS A 203 16.34 -3.88 -7.03
N SER A 204 15.28 -3.36 -7.63
CA SER A 204 14.97 -3.48 -9.05
C SER A 204 14.58 -2.12 -9.63
N PRO A 205 15.56 -1.23 -9.89
CA PRO A 205 15.29 0.12 -10.39
C PRO A 205 14.49 0.13 -11.69
N GLU A 206 14.63 -0.87 -12.53
CA GLU A 206 13.86 -1.02 -13.78
C GLU A 206 12.35 -1.20 -13.54
N VAL A 207 11.97 -1.77 -12.39
CA VAL A 207 10.55 -1.88 -12.01
C VAL A 207 10.01 -0.51 -11.57
N LEU A 208 10.81 0.24 -10.80
CA LEU A 208 10.45 1.60 -10.43
C LEU A 208 10.30 2.50 -11.65
N GLU A 209 11.26 2.45 -12.57
CA GLU A 209 11.24 3.20 -13.83
C GLU A 209 9.98 2.88 -14.63
N TYR A 210 9.68 1.59 -14.84
CA TYR A 210 8.47 1.17 -15.54
C TYR A 210 7.19 1.78 -14.95
N TYR A 211 7.00 1.76 -13.62
CA TYR A 211 5.80 2.33 -13.01
C TYR A 211 5.81 3.85 -12.96
N SER A 212 6.98 4.49 -12.88
CA SER A 212 7.13 5.95 -12.94
C SER A 212 6.83 6.53 -14.33
N GLU A 213 7.15 5.77 -15.38
CA GLU A 213 6.83 6.17 -16.77
C GLU A 213 5.39 5.83 -17.15
N LYS A 214 4.84 4.79 -16.50
CA LYS A 214 3.48 4.35 -16.78
C LYS A 214 2.42 5.34 -16.27
N PHE A 215 2.63 5.96 -15.12
CA PHE A 215 1.68 6.80 -14.41
C PHE A 215 2.21 8.24 -14.30
#